data_54c3b0fb09a8bfdf03fc053064f6bf86
#
_entry.id   54c3b0fb09a8bfdf03fc053064f6bf86
#
_cell.length_a   1.000
_cell.length_b   1.000
_cell.length_c   1.000
_cell.angle_alpha   90.00
_cell.angle_beta   90.00
_cell.angle_gamma   90.00
#
_symmetry.space_group_name_H-M   'P 1'
#
loop_
_entity.id
_entity.type
_entity.pdbx_description
1 polymer ?
#
loop_
_entity_poly.entity_id
_entity_poly.type
_entity_poly.pdbx_seq_one_letter_code
_entity_poly.pdbx_strand_id
1 'polypeptide(L)'
;MNELTQNIQKMMVPKAAIIAYKYEDRRNSDTRYFIELRPIGKSGQMGAGIPVTYEFMNTLLESYTEEMSGIPAGRIPENMLACNPRKGQEEYIWYNPPEKRQMFFHKDLNIQDCTFNLPGIVYHVKNGSMDVFAFKGKRPVETTPLFRAPFFNVTGSSVCLGSSSLEKPQNPTFLSLLEYWEKRFWLTEFSHLGGNVNPTVSNLVIVTENIRNNPFDMNELKPMNKKLKDILP
;
A
#
# COMPACT_ATOMS: atom_id res chain seq x y z
N MET A 1 32.95 2.74 5.26
CA MET A 1 31.77 3.08 6.08
C MET A 1 30.79 3.77 5.16
N ASN A 2 29.55 3.27 5.10
CA ASN A 2 28.54 3.79 4.16
C ASN A 2 28.20 5.27 4.47
N GLU A 3 27.95 6.07 3.43
CA GLU A 3 27.54 7.48 3.50
C GLU A 3 26.35 7.73 4.44
N LEU A 4 25.43 6.75 4.52
CA LEU A 4 24.30 6.75 5.45
C LEU A 4 24.76 6.77 6.92
N THR A 5 25.77 5.97 7.28
CA THR A 5 26.32 5.92 8.65
C THR A 5 27.01 7.23 9.03
N GLN A 6 27.68 7.88 8.06
CA GLN A 6 28.31 9.17 8.29
C GLN A 6 27.29 10.30 8.45
N ASN A 7 26.19 10.27 7.72
CA ASN A 7 25.11 11.26 7.86
C ASN A 7 24.34 11.11 9.17
N ILE A 8 24.09 9.87 9.62
CA ILE A 8 23.50 9.62 10.94
C ILE A 8 24.41 10.13 12.05
N GLN A 9 25.70 9.93 11.98
CA GLN A 9 26.67 10.42 12.98
C GLN A 9 26.77 11.95 13.08
N LYS A 10 26.38 12.69 12.04
CA LYS A 10 26.31 14.16 12.09
C LYS A 10 25.09 14.69 12.83
N MET A 11 24.01 13.91 12.89
CA MET A 11 22.72 14.35 13.43
C MET A 11 22.34 13.65 14.76
N MET A 12 22.87 12.44 15.00
CA MET A 12 22.56 11.65 16.19
C MET A 12 23.83 11.25 16.92
N VAL A 13 23.86 11.53 18.23
CA VAL A 13 24.97 11.17 19.11
C VAL A 13 24.55 9.91 19.88
N PRO A 14 25.29 8.79 19.79
CA PRO A 14 24.98 7.58 20.54
C PRO A 14 25.06 7.89 22.04
N LYS A 15 24.04 7.51 22.81
CA LYS A 15 23.92 7.72 24.25
C LYS A 15 24.07 6.46 25.06
N ALA A 16 23.73 5.31 24.47
CA ALA A 16 23.81 4.03 25.13
C ALA A 16 23.97 2.89 24.13
N ALA A 17 24.50 1.76 24.58
CA ALA A 17 24.51 0.49 23.87
C ALA A 17 23.81 -0.58 24.69
N ILE A 18 23.02 -1.43 24.07
CA ILE A 18 22.43 -2.62 24.67
C ILE A 18 23.25 -3.82 24.24
N ILE A 19 23.75 -4.60 25.20
CA ILE A 19 24.52 -5.81 24.93
C ILE A 19 23.72 -7.00 25.47
N ALA A 20 23.43 -7.95 24.59
CA ALA A 20 22.80 -9.20 24.96
C ALA A 20 23.84 -10.31 25.01
N TYR A 21 23.95 -10.96 26.15
CA TYR A 21 24.77 -12.13 26.36
C TYR A 21 23.89 -13.36 26.31
N LYS A 22 24.23 -14.32 25.45
CA LYS A 22 23.57 -15.63 25.43
C LYS A 22 24.34 -16.59 26.31
N TYR A 23 23.63 -17.28 27.21
CA TYR A 23 24.24 -18.35 27.98
C TYR A 23 24.49 -19.58 27.08
N GLU A 24 25.73 -19.96 26.92
CA GLU A 24 26.12 -21.17 26.17
C GLU A 24 26.57 -22.27 27.13
N ASP A 25 25.65 -23.16 27.47
CA ASP A 25 25.98 -24.41 28.17
C ASP A 25 25.88 -25.56 27.16
N ARG A 26 27.01 -26.31 27.00
CA ARG A 26 27.05 -27.46 26.12
C ARG A 26 26.14 -28.62 26.55
N ARG A 27 25.57 -28.59 27.74
CA ARG A 27 24.73 -29.65 28.32
C ARG A 27 23.25 -29.29 28.41
N ASN A 28 22.87 -28.04 28.19
CA ASN A 28 21.51 -27.58 28.33
C ASN A 28 21.15 -26.66 27.17
N SER A 29 19.99 -26.90 26.52
CA SER A 29 19.43 -26.02 25.47
C SER A 29 18.83 -24.73 26.05
N ASP A 30 19.44 -24.17 27.10
CA ASP A 30 18.97 -22.95 27.76
C ASP A 30 19.16 -21.75 26.82
N THR A 31 18.06 -21.10 26.46
CA THR A 31 18.02 -19.94 25.56
C THR A 31 17.97 -18.61 26.31
N ARG A 32 18.35 -18.57 27.59
CA ARG A 32 18.32 -17.35 28.39
C ARG A 32 19.36 -16.35 27.91
N TYR A 33 18.93 -15.10 27.83
CA TYR A 33 19.79 -13.96 27.57
C TYR A 33 19.93 -13.11 28.84
N PHE A 34 21.14 -12.62 29.09
CA PHE A 34 21.38 -11.52 29.99
C PHE A 34 21.55 -10.24 29.19
N ILE A 35 20.87 -9.16 29.55
CA ILE A 35 20.89 -7.89 28.84
C ILE A 35 21.39 -6.79 29.76
N GLU A 36 22.42 -6.07 29.33
CA GLU A 36 22.92 -4.88 30.03
C GLU A 36 22.88 -3.65 29.15
N LEU A 37 22.70 -2.49 29.76
CA LEU A 37 22.82 -1.18 29.16
C LEU A 37 24.17 -0.60 29.50
N ARG A 38 24.93 -0.12 28.50
CA ARG A 38 26.18 0.62 28.69
C ARG A 38 26.01 2.05 28.24
N PRO A 39 26.08 3.04 29.16
CA PRO A 39 26.04 4.44 28.79
C PRO A 39 27.28 4.81 27.93
N ILE A 40 27.08 5.65 26.92
CA ILE A 40 28.16 6.16 26.08
C ILE A 40 28.44 7.60 26.48
N GLY A 41 29.66 7.84 26.94
CA GLY A 41 30.13 9.15 27.36
C GLY A 41 30.39 10.11 26.19
N LYS A 42 30.67 11.37 26.50
CA LYS A 42 30.99 12.41 25.50
C LYS A 42 32.20 12.08 24.62
N SER A 43 33.11 11.25 25.13
CA SER A 43 34.28 10.74 24.39
C SER A 43 33.96 9.58 23.43
N GLY A 44 32.72 9.10 23.39
CA GLY A 44 32.35 7.92 22.61
C GLY A 44 32.68 6.57 23.28
N GLN A 45 33.24 6.60 24.49
CA GLN A 45 33.57 5.37 25.23
C GLN A 45 32.37 4.82 25.97
N MET A 46 32.21 3.49 25.98
CA MET A 46 31.19 2.80 26.74
C MET A 46 31.58 2.77 28.22
N GLY A 47 30.65 3.13 29.07
CA GLY A 47 30.76 2.99 30.52
C GLY A 47 30.52 1.57 31.01
N ALA A 48 30.51 1.41 32.34
CA ALA A 48 30.19 0.13 32.99
C ALA A 48 28.75 -0.32 32.63
N GLY A 49 28.58 -1.64 32.46
CA GLY A 49 27.26 -2.23 32.24
C GLY A 49 26.37 -2.07 33.49
N ILE A 50 25.14 -1.67 33.26
CA ILE A 50 24.10 -1.60 34.29
C ILE A 50 22.91 -2.43 33.83
N PRO A 51 22.12 -3.01 34.78
CA PRO A 51 20.91 -3.73 34.43
C PRO A 51 19.96 -2.83 33.62
N VAL A 52 19.33 -3.39 32.60
CA VAL A 52 18.30 -2.68 31.82
C VAL A 52 17.09 -2.45 32.74
N THR A 53 16.69 -1.19 32.91
CA THR A 53 15.51 -0.83 33.71
C THR A 53 14.22 -1.01 32.89
N TYR A 54 13.11 -1.28 33.58
CA TYR A 54 11.78 -1.35 32.99
C TYR A 54 11.40 -0.02 32.29
N GLU A 55 11.74 1.11 32.91
CA GLU A 55 11.50 2.45 32.37
C GLU A 55 12.23 2.68 31.04
N PHE A 56 13.52 2.29 30.96
CA PHE A 56 14.28 2.37 29.70
C PHE A 56 13.66 1.51 28.60
N MET A 57 13.23 0.28 28.91
CA MET A 57 12.58 -0.59 27.95
C MET A 57 11.24 -0.03 27.48
N ASN A 58 10.45 0.55 28.40
CA ASN A 58 9.18 1.19 28.02
C ASN A 58 9.41 2.39 27.08
N THR A 59 10.33 3.29 27.42
CA THR A 59 10.64 4.44 26.56
C THR A 59 11.13 4.01 25.18
N LEU A 60 11.94 2.95 25.12
CA LEU A 60 12.40 2.38 23.86
C LEU A 60 11.23 1.79 23.06
N LEU A 61 10.34 1.04 23.72
CA LEU A 61 9.14 0.47 23.10
C LEU A 61 8.17 1.55 22.62
N GLU A 62 7.94 2.60 23.40
CA GLU A 62 7.09 3.74 23.01
C GLU A 62 7.63 4.41 21.73
N SER A 63 8.93 4.72 21.69
CA SER A 63 9.56 5.26 20.47
C SER A 63 9.42 4.33 19.28
N TYR A 64 9.52 3.01 19.48
CA TYR A 64 9.34 2.00 18.44
C TYR A 64 7.88 1.85 18.01
N THR A 65 6.94 2.04 18.93
CA THR A 65 5.49 1.98 18.65
C THR A 65 5.06 3.17 17.79
N GLU A 66 5.63 4.36 18.01
CA GLU A 66 5.38 5.51 17.12
C GLU A 66 5.87 5.27 15.69
N GLU A 67 7.03 4.62 15.51
CA GLU A 67 7.51 4.21 14.18
C GLU A 67 6.65 3.12 13.52
N MET A 68 6.01 2.27 14.33
CA MET A 68 5.09 1.22 13.88
C MET A 68 3.67 1.74 13.66
N SER A 69 3.36 2.98 14.06
CA SER A 69 2.04 3.57 13.84
C SER A 69 1.72 3.65 12.34
N GLY A 70 0.50 3.28 11.98
CA GLY A 70 0.06 3.28 10.59
C GLY A 70 0.37 2.00 9.80
N ILE A 71 1.08 1.03 10.40
CA ILE A 71 1.24 -0.31 9.82
C ILE A 71 -0.08 -1.07 9.97
N PRO A 72 -0.65 -1.59 8.87
CA PRO A 72 -1.90 -2.33 8.95
C PRO A 72 -1.74 -3.63 9.74
N ALA A 73 -2.74 -3.94 10.55
CA ALA A 73 -2.79 -5.15 11.38
C ALA A 73 -4.06 -5.96 11.10
N GLY A 74 -4.18 -7.14 11.70
CA GLY A 74 -5.36 -7.98 11.64
C GLY A 74 -5.35 -8.98 10.48
N ARG A 75 -6.54 -9.48 10.12
CA ARG A 75 -6.70 -10.49 9.07
C ARG A 75 -6.36 -9.92 7.70
N ILE A 76 -5.53 -10.61 6.95
CA ILE A 76 -5.25 -10.29 5.55
C ILE A 76 -6.48 -10.68 4.71
N PRO A 77 -7.07 -9.75 3.93
CA PRO A 77 -8.21 -10.04 3.05
C PRO A 77 -7.86 -11.09 1.96
N GLU A 78 -8.83 -11.93 1.60
CA GLU A 78 -8.64 -12.99 0.60
C GLU A 78 -8.32 -12.47 -0.81
N ASN A 79 -8.73 -11.23 -1.10
CA ASN A 79 -8.47 -10.54 -2.36
C ASN A 79 -7.14 -9.77 -2.37
N MET A 80 -6.37 -9.79 -1.29
CA MET A 80 -5.01 -9.22 -1.27
C MET A 80 -4.04 -10.17 -1.99
N LEU A 81 -3.26 -9.64 -2.92
CA LEU A 81 -2.31 -10.38 -3.74
C LEU A 81 -0.88 -10.23 -3.23
N ALA A 82 -0.53 -9.04 -2.73
CA ALA A 82 0.78 -8.76 -2.14
C ALA A 82 0.68 -7.57 -1.18
N CYS A 83 1.56 -7.54 -0.16
CA CYS A 83 1.70 -6.38 0.71
C CYS A 83 3.14 -6.25 1.23
N ASN A 84 3.60 -5.00 1.30
CA ASN A 84 4.78 -4.58 2.04
C ASN A 84 4.38 -3.39 2.92
N PRO A 85 4.13 -3.58 4.22
CA PRO A 85 3.69 -2.51 5.10
C PRO A 85 4.84 -1.67 5.69
N ARG A 86 6.09 -1.91 5.29
CA ARG A 86 7.25 -1.19 5.85
C ARG A 86 7.16 0.30 5.52
N LYS A 87 7.31 1.13 6.55
CA LYS A 87 7.28 2.60 6.43
C LYS A 87 8.29 3.09 5.37
N GLY A 88 7.83 3.93 4.45
CA GLY A 88 8.64 4.42 3.31
C GLY A 88 8.83 3.43 2.16
N GLN A 89 8.25 2.24 2.25
CA GLN A 89 8.23 1.21 1.20
C GLN A 89 6.85 0.57 1.07
N GLU A 90 5.82 1.30 1.51
CA GLU A 90 4.46 0.78 1.56
C GLU A 90 3.99 0.41 0.15
N GLU A 91 3.60 -0.85 0.00
CA GLU A 91 3.10 -1.39 -1.25
C GLU A 91 1.98 -2.39 -0.99
N TYR A 92 0.82 -2.20 -1.64
CA TYR A 92 -0.36 -3.03 -1.47
C TYR A 92 -0.96 -3.33 -2.83
N ILE A 93 -1.19 -4.61 -3.12
CA ILE A 93 -1.81 -5.07 -4.35
C ILE A 93 -3.00 -5.96 -3.99
N TRP A 94 -4.17 -5.60 -4.50
CA TRP A 94 -5.40 -6.39 -4.29
C TRP A 94 -6.30 -6.31 -5.53
N TYR A 95 -7.34 -7.11 -5.54
CA TYR A 95 -8.29 -7.09 -6.64
C TYR A 95 -9.73 -7.10 -6.14
N ASN A 96 -10.62 -6.56 -6.97
CA ASN A 96 -12.06 -6.80 -6.85
C ASN A 96 -12.53 -7.56 -8.10
N PRO A 97 -13.37 -8.61 -7.93
CA PRO A 97 -13.99 -9.30 -9.05
C PRO A 97 -14.93 -8.35 -9.81
N PRO A 98 -15.42 -8.74 -11.01
CA PRO A 98 -16.47 -7.96 -11.67
C PRO A 98 -17.65 -7.73 -10.74
N GLU A 99 -18.01 -6.45 -10.57
CA GLU A 99 -19.05 -6.02 -9.63
C GLU A 99 -19.78 -4.76 -10.11
N LYS A 100 -20.83 -4.38 -9.37
CA LYS A 100 -21.51 -3.11 -9.57
C LYS A 100 -20.95 -2.07 -8.59
N ARG A 101 -20.59 -0.90 -9.10
CA ARG A 101 -20.11 0.23 -8.29
C ARG A 101 -20.83 1.52 -8.64
N GLN A 102 -21.13 2.32 -7.60
CA GLN A 102 -21.55 3.71 -7.77
C GLN A 102 -20.37 4.51 -8.32
N MET A 103 -20.62 5.32 -9.36
CA MET A 103 -19.66 6.25 -9.93
C MET A 103 -20.28 7.64 -10.03
N PHE A 104 -19.43 8.66 -9.88
CA PHE A 104 -19.78 10.09 -9.92
C PHE A 104 -19.01 10.75 -11.06
N PHE A 105 -19.70 11.58 -11.84
CA PHE A 105 -19.13 12.19 -13.04
C PHE A 105 -19.26 13.70 -13.02
N HIS A 106 -18.22 14.38 -13.47
CA HIS A 106 -18.31 15.80 -13.72
C HIS A 106 -19.34 16.09 -14.84
N LYS A 107 -20.13 17.15 -14.66
CA LYS A 107 -21.22 17.53 -15.57
C LYS A 107 -20.82 17.62 -17.05
N ASP A 108 -19.57 17.98 -17.34
CA ASP A 108 -19.06 18.11 -18.70
C ASP A 108 -18.96 16.79 -19.47
N LEU A 109 -18.95 15.64 -18.77
CA LEU A 109 -19.01 14.32 -19.40
C LEU A 109 -20.42 13.93 -19.84
N ASN A 110 -21.45 14.63 -19.35
CA ASN A 110 -22.86 14.35 -19.61
C ASN A 110 -23.26 12.88 -19.34
N ILE A 111 -22.63 12.26 -18.33
CA ILE A 111 -22.93 10.93 -17.84
C ILE A 111 -23.64 11.08 -16.50
N GLN A 112 -24.79 10.39 -16.30
CA GLN A 112 -25.53 10.45 -15.05
C GLN A 112 -24.86 9.57 -13.98
N ASP A 113 -24.75 10.11 -12.76
CA ASP A 113 -24.31 9.36 -11.58
C ASP A 113 -25.22 8.18 -11.31
N CYS A 114 -24.70 6.99 -11.35
CA CYS A 114 -25.44 5.79 -10.99
C CYS A 114 -24.50 4.60 -10.74
N THR A 115 -25.07 3.44 -10.61
CA THR A 115 -24.32 2.17 -10.44
C THR A 115 -24.03 1.55 -11.80
N PHE A 116 -22.77 1.19 -12.03
CA PHE A 116 -22.28 0.61 -13.29
C PHE A 116 -21.72 -0.80 -13.10
N ASN A 117 -21.88 -1.65 -14.13
CA ASN A 117 -21.30 -2.99 -14.15
C ASN A 117 -19.83 -2.91 -14.60
N LEU A 118 -18.90 -3.25 -13.72
CA LEU A 118 -17.47 -3.12 -13.95
C LEU A 118 -16.80 -4.46 -14.23
N PRO A 119 -15.69 -4.48 -15.00
CA PRO A 119 -14.82 -5.65 -15.10
C PRO A 119 -14.10 -5.92 -13.77
N GLY A 120 -13.33 -7.00 -13.68
CA GLY A 120 -12.42 -7.20 -12.56
C GLY A 120 -11.33 -6.14 -12.55
N ILE A 121 -11.01 -5.58 -11.37
CA ILE A 121 -10.02 -4.52 -11.17
C ILE A 121 -8.93 -4.99 -10.24
N VAL A 122 -7.67 -4.78 -10.63
CA VAL A 122 -6.49 -4.87 -9.76
C VAL A 122 -6.07 -3.46 -9.39
N TYR A 123 -5.87 -3.25 -8.11
CA TYR A 123 -5.34 -2.02 -7.53
C TYR A 123 -3.90 -2.27 -7.09
N HIS A 124 -3.03 -1.32 -7.35
CA HIS A 124 -1.65 -1.30 -6.90
C HIS A 124 -1.34 0.05 -6.28
N VAL A 125 -1.15 0.07 -4.98
CA VAL A 125 -0.74 1.27 -4.23
C VAL A 125 0.70 1.13 -3.83
N LYS A 126 1.50 2.13 -4.17
CA LYS A 126 2.92 2.21 -3.81
C LYS A 126 3.29 3.63 -3.43
N ASN A 127 3.86 3.82 -2.23
CA ASN A 127 4.33 5.11 -1.75
C ASN A 127 3.31 6.26 -1.94
N GLY A 128 2.04 5.99 -1.65
CA GLY A 128 0.97 6.99 -1.73
C GLY A 128 0.38 7.23 -3.12
N SER A 129 0.94 6.62 -4.17
CA SER A 129 0.37 6.64 -5.53
C SER A 129 -0.46 5.37 -5.77
N MET A 130 -1.45 5.46 -6.65
CA MET A 130 -2.33 4.36 -7.00
C MET A 130 -2.30 4.11 -8.50
N ASP A 131 -2.10 2.86 -8.89
CA ASP A 131 -2.34 2.35 -10.22
C ASP A 131 -3.56 1.43 -10.22
N VAL A 132 -4.30 1.40 -11.33
CA VAL A 132 -5.45 0.50 -11.54
C VAL A 132 -5.35 -0.20 -12.89
N PHE A 133 -5.71 -1.48 -12.88
CA PHE A 133 -5.71 -2.33 -14.06
C PHE A 133 -7.02 -3.09 -14.14
N ALA A 134 -7.52 -3.35 -15.34
CA ALA A 134 -8.62 -4.28 -15.53
C ALA A 134 -8.09 -5.69 -15.83
N PHE A 135 -8.87 -6.70 -15.48
CA PHE A 135 -8.60 -8.10 -15.84
C PHE A 135 -9.88 -8.83 -16.22
N LYS A 136 -9.74 -9.94 -16.94
CA LYS A 136 -10.85 -10.83 -17.33
C LYS A 136 -10.98 -12.00 -16.36
N GLY A 137 -12.21 -12.31 -15.97
CA GLY A 137 -12.51 -13.40 -15.04
C GLY A 137 -12.83 -12.94 -13.62
N LYS A 138 -12.98 -13.88 -12.69
CA LYS A 138 -13.40 -13.60 -11.30
C LYS A 138 -12.23 -13.41 -10.35
N ARG A 139 -11.12 -14.13 -10.57
CA ARG A 139 -9.91 -14.08 -9.73
C ARG A 139 -8.67 -14.10 -10.62
N PRO A 140 -7.77 -13.11 -10.46
CA PRO A 140 -6.54 -13.10 -11.24
C PRO A 140 -5.51 -14.05 -10.62
N VAL A 141 -4.62 -14.58 -11.48
CA VAL A 141 -3.43 -15.36 -11.12
C VAL A 141 -2.21 -14.71 -11.75
N GLU A 142 -1.00 -15.09 -11.37
CA GLU A 142 0.25 -14.47 -11.83
C GLU A 142 0.35 -14.30 -13.36
N THR A 143 -0.18 -15.27 -14.12
CA THR A 143 -0.17 -15.27 -15.59
C THR A 143 -1.32 -14.46 -16.21
N THR A 144 -2.24 -13.93 -15.40
CA THR A 144 -3.40 -13.17 -15.89
C THR A 144 -2.96 -11.91 -16.62
N PRO A 145 -3.38 -11.70 -17.88
CA PRO A 145 -3.11 -10.47 -18.61
C PRO A 145 -3.80 -9.28 -17.95
N LEU A 146 -3.10 -8.15 -17.90
CA LEU A 146 -3.62 -6.88 -17.44
C LEU A 146 -4.00 -5.99 -18.62
N PHE A 147 -5.09 -5.25 -18.44
CA PHE A 147 -5.66 -4.35 -19.41
C PHE A 147 -5.74 -2.93 -18.83
N ARG A 148 -5.85 -1.92 -19.70
CA ARG A 148 -6.16 -0.56 -19.27
C ARG A 148 -7.48 -0.57 -18.51
N ALA A 149 -7.51 0.06 -17.34
CA ALA A 149 -8.74 0.23 -16.59
C ALA A 149 -9.67 1.20 -17.36
N PRO A 150 -10.94 0.83 -17.58
CA PRO A 150 -11.86 1.61 -18.41
C PRO A 150 -12.48 2.78 -17.63
N PHE A 151 -11.62 3.69 -17.12
CA PHE A 151 -12.06 4.81 -16.29
C PHE A 151 -11.48 6.13 -16.76
N PHE A 152 -12.22 7.20 -16.49
CA PHE A 152 -11.70 8.57 -16.50
C PHE A 152 -10.72 8.77 -15.35
N ASN A 153 -9.98 9.87 -15.35
CA ASN A 153 -8.96 10.21 -14.35
C ASN A 153 -7.81 9.18 -14.23
N VAL A 154 -7.61 8.32 -15.26
CA VAL A 154 -6.54 7.33 -15.29
C VAL A 154 -5.66 7.56 -16.51
N THR A 155 -4.36 7.81 -16.30
CA THR A 155 -3.36 7.94 -17.37
C THR A 155 -2.50 6.69 -17.42
N GLY A 156 -2.65 5.88 -18.47
CA GLY A 156 -2.01 4.55 -18.52
C GLY A 156 -2.60 3.61 -17.47
N SER A 157 -1.97 3.48 -16.32
CA SER A 157 -2.49 2.81 -15.11
C SER A 157 -2.63 3.78 -13.93
N SER A 158 -1.93 4.91 -13.96
CA SER A 158 -1.84 5.83 -12.84
C SER A 158 -3.11 6.64 -12.65
N VAL A 159 -3.61 6.66 -11.42
CA VAL A 159 -4.85 7.33 -11.03
C VAL A 159 -4.56 8.76 -10.59
N CYS A 160 -5.33 9.72 -11.14
CA CYS A 160 -5.41 11.06 -10.59
C CYS A 160 -6.41 11.05 -9.42
N LEU A 161 -5.90 10.94 -8.18
CA LEU A 161 -6.72 10.83 -6.97
C LEU A 161 -7.36 12.17 -6.53
N GLY A 162 -7.04 13.28 -7.20
CA GLY A 162 -7.51 14.61 -6.80
C GLY A 162 -7.09 14.99 -5.39
N SER A 163 -7.72 16.04 -4.85
CA SER A 163 -7.51 16.55 -3.49
C SER A 163 -8.62 16.09 -2.55
N SER A 164 -8.88 14.78 -2.42
CA SER A 164 -9.90 14.31 -1.50
C SER A 164 -9.50 14.57 -0.05
N SER A 165 -10.43 15.08 0.77
CA SER A 165 -10.24 15.33 2.21
C SER A 165 -10.34 14.07 3.09
N LEU A 166 -10.33 12.88 2.50
CA LEU A 166 -10.40 11.63 3.25
C LEU A 166 -9.11 11.41 4.05
N GLU A 167 -9.25 11.34 5.35
CA GLU A 167 -8.14 11.06 6.26
C GLU A 167 -7.76 9.58 6.23
N LYS A 168 -6.46 9.31 6.13
CA LYS A 168 -5.94 7.95 6.24
C LYS A 168 -6.11 7.45 7.68
N PRO A 169 -6.60 6.20 7.91
CA PRO A 169 -6.69 5.64 9.25
C PRO A 169 -5.33 5.65 9.96
N GLN A 170 -5.28 6.12 11.22
CA GLN A 170 -4.04 6.17 12.01
C GLN A 170 -3.55 4.77 12.40
N ASN A 171 -4.49 3.89 12.82
CA ASN A 171 -4.21 2.50 13.16
C ASN A 171 -5.04 1.58 12.26
N PRO A 172 -4.65 1.40 10.98
CA PRO A 172 -5.45 0.67 10.02
C PRO A 172 -5.45 -0.84 10.29
N THR A 173 -6.57 -1.48 10.02
CA THR A 173 -6.55 -2.89 9.64
C THR A 173 -6.24 -2.99 8.14
N PHE A 174 -5.83 -4.17 7.66
CA PHE A 174 -5.69 -4.37 6.21
C PHE A 174 -6.99 -4.01 5.47
N LEU A 175 -8.14 -4.44 5.98
CA LEU A 175 -9.43 -4.13 5.36
C LEU A 175 -9.70 -2.63 5.31
N SER A 176 -9.57 -1.92 6.44
CA SER A 176 -9.83 -0.47 6.48
C SER A 176 -8.87 0.34 5.62
N LEU A 177 -7.63 -0.15 5.42
CA LEU A 177 -6.68 0.46 4.52
C LEU A 177 -7.08 0.30 3.04
N LEU A 178 -7.52 -0.92 2.63
CA LEU A 178 -8.00 -1.14 1.28
C LEU A 178 -9.27 -0.31 1.00
N GLU A 179 -10.22 -0.30 1.95
CA GLU A 179 -11.42 0.55 1.86
C GLU A 179 -11.09 2.04 1.74
N TYR A 180 -10.09 2.53 2.47
CA TYR A 180 -9.63 3.91 2.35
C TYR A 180 -9.18 4.24 0.92
N TRP A 181 -8.34 3.38 0.32
CA TRP A 181 -7.85 3.58 -1.04
C TRP A 181 -8.94 3.45 -2.08
N GLU A 182 -9.86 2.48 -1.93
CA GLU A 182 -11.02 2.34 -2.80
C GLU A 182 -11.94 3.57 -2.70
N LYS A 183 -12.22 4.06 -1.49
CA LYS A 183 -13.01 5.29 -1.31
C LYS A 183 -12.36 6.49 -1.99
N ARG A 184 -11.05 6.65 -1.89
CA ARG A 184 -10.33 7.72 -2.60
C ARG A 184 -10.47 7.65 -4.11
N PHE A 185 -10.58 6.48 -4.69
CA PHE A 185 -10.80 6.28 -6.12
C PHE A 185 -12.27 6.42 -6.52
N TRP A 186 -13.16 5.69 -5.86
CA TRP A 186 -14.56 5.60 -6.27
C TRP A 186 -15.45 6.80 -5.87
N LEU A 187 -15.08 7.54 -4.82
CA LEU A 187 -15.79 8.75 -4.42
C LEU A 187 -15.23 10.01 -5.09
N THR A 188 -14.20 9.88 -5.94
CA THR A 188 -13.71 10.97 -6.77
C THR A 188 -14.66 11.18 -7.94
N GLU A 189 -14.93 12.45 -8.28
CA GLU A 189 -15.67 12.81 -9.48
C GLU A 189 -14.81 12.52 -10.72
N PHE A 190 -15.25 11.61 -11.58
CA PHE A 190 -14.60 11.31 -12.83
C PHE A 190 -14.84 12.45 -13.83
N SER A 191 -13.79 13.07 -14.36
CA SER A 191 -13.90 14.34 -15.08
C SER A 191 -13.24 14.39 -16.44
N HIS A 192 -12.18 13.61 -16.70
CA HIS A 192 -11.39 13.74 -17.94
C HIS A 192 -10.72 12.45 -18.36
N LEU A 193 -10.41 12.35 -19.65
CA LEU A 193 -9.55 11.28 -20.17
C LEU A 193 -8.10 11.53 -19.76
N GLY A 194 -7.48 10.57 -19.09
CA GLY A 194 -6.08 10.64 -18.71
C GLY A 194 -5.16 10.63 -19.93
N GLY A 195 -4.34 11.69 -20.10
CA GLY A 195 -3.40 11.83 -21.20
C GLY A 195 -4.05 11.90 -22.58
N ASN A 196 -5.34 12.25 -22.67
CA ASN A 196 -6.14 12.29 -23.90
C ASN A 196 -6.16 10.95 -24.67
N VAL A 197 -5.95 9.83 -23.99
CA VAL A 197 -5.95 8.49 -24.58
C VAL A 197 -7.19 7.73 -24.12
N ASN A 198 -8.01 7.31 -25.09
CA ASN A 198 -9.17 6.48 -24.81
C ASN A 198 -8.73 5.08 -24.31
N PRO A 199 -9.10 4.65 -23.07
CA PRO A 199 -8.65 3.40 -22.48
C PRO A 199 -9.39 2.15 -23.00
N THR A 200 -10.49 2.33 -23.73
CA THR A 200 -11.35 1.27 -24.29
C THR A 200 -11.22 1.20 -25.82
N VAL A 201 -11.67 0.12 -26.43
CA VAL A 201 -11.69 -0.02 -27.90
C VAL A 201 -12.62 1.03 -28.49
N SER A 202 -13.87 1.06 -28.04
CA SER A 202 -14.84 2.11 -28.36
C SER A 202 -14.63 3.36 -27.50
N ASN A 203 -15.33 4.44 -27.78
CA ASN A 203 -15.29 5.66 -26.97
C ASN A 203 -15.73 5.37 -25.52
N LEU A 204 -14.95 5.83 -24.54
CA LEU A 204 -15.19 5.54 -23.11
C LEU A 204 -16.56 6.02 -22.63
N VAL A 205 -17.07 7.17 -23.12
CA VAL A 205 -18.40 7.67 -22.76
C VAL A 205 -19.48 6.65 -23.19
N ILE A 206 -19.39 6.15 -24.42
CA ILE A 206 -20.32 5.15 -24.96
C ILE A 206 -20.26 3.85 -24.18
N VAL A 207 -19.03 3.38 -23.87
CA VAL A 207 -18.82 2.16 -23.06
C VAL A 207 -19.41 2.35 -21.69
N THR A 208 -19.17 3.49 -21.03
CA THR A 208 -19.68 3.79 -19.68
C THR A 208 -21.22 3.82 -19.68
N GLU A 209 -21.84 4.51 -20.63
CA GLU A 209 -23.31 4.54 -20.73
C GLU A 209 -23.92 3.13 -20.96
N ASN A 210 -23.28 2.30 -21.77
CA ASN A 210 -23.75 0.95 -22.06
C ASN A 210 -23.74 0.05 -20.79
N ILE A 211 -22.69 0.12 -19.97
CA ILE A 211 -22.55 -0.74 -18.79
C ILE A 211 -23.43 -0.32 -17.59
N ARG A 212 -24.21 0.75 -17.73
CA ARG A 212 -25.28 1.08 -16.79
C ARG A 212 -26.30 -0.05 -16.67
N ASN A 213 -26.75 -0.58 -17.82
CA ASN A 213 -27.80 -1.58 -17.90
C ASN A 213 -27.31 -2.97 -18.34
N ASN A 214 -26.12 -3.05 -18.93
CA ASN A 214 -25.55 -4.27 -19.49
C ASN A 214 -24.28 -4.68 -18.73
N PRO A 215 -23.93 -5.98 -18.68
CA PRO A 215 -22.62 -6.41 -18.23
C PRO A 215 -21.52 -5.74 -19.05
N PHE A 216 -20.33 -5.57 -18.43
CA PHE A 216 -19.16 -5.03 -19.12
C PHE A 216 -18.75 -5.98 -20.27
N ASP A 217 -18.64 -5.46 -21.49
CA ASP A 217 -18.10 -6.22 -22.63
C ASP A 217 -16.58 -6.30 -22.51
N MET A 218 -16.05 -7.48 -22.25
CA MET A 218 -14.62 -7.74 -22.11
C MET A 218 -13.81 -7.51 -23.40
N ASN A 219 -14.46 -7.36 -24.56
CA ASN A 219 -13.79 -7.00 -25.82
C ASN A 219 -13.42 -5.51 -25.87
N GLU A 220 -14.01 -4.68 -25.03
CA GLU A 220 -13.67 -3.27 -24.91
C GLU A 220 -12.32 -3.04 -24.19
N LEU A 221 -11.76 -4.04 -23.51
CA LEU A 221 -10.51 -3.92 -22.76
C LEU A 221 -9.30 -3.88 -23.70
N LYS A 222 -8.52 -2.79 -23.65
CA LYS A 222 -7.24 -2.65 -24.35
C LYS A 222 -6.10 -3.30 -23.57
N PRO A 223 -5.30 -4.21 -24.17
CA PRO A 223 -4.19 -4.86 -23.48
C PRO A 223 -3.08 -3.86 -23.13
N MET A 224 -2.39 -4.11 -22.02
CA MET A 224 -1.22 -3.33 -21.60
C MET A 224 0.11 -4.05 -21.84
N ASN A 225 0.09 -5.25 -22.44
CA ASN A 225 1.27 -6.11 -22.60
C ASN A 225 1.99 -6.42 -21.29
N LYS A 226 1.22 -6.45 -20.20
CA LYS A 226 1.64 -6.82 -18.84
C LYS A 226 0.79 -7.95 -18.30
N LYS A 227 1.37 -8.76 -17.44
CA LYS A 227 0.67 -9.78 -16.63
C LYS A 227 0.70 -9.38 -15.17
N LEU A 228 -0.13 -10.00 -14.34
CA LEU A 228 -0.14 -9.73 -12.91
C LEU A 228 1.26 -9.89 -12.28
N LYS A 229 2.00 -10.93 -12.62
CA LYS A 229 3.37 -11.16 -12.11
C LYS A 229 4.34 -10.00 -12.38
N ASP A 230 4.08 -9.16 -13.38
CA ASP A 230 4.97 -8.05 -13.75
C ASP A 230 4.79 -6.82 -12.84
N ILE A 231 3.78 -6.85 -11.95
CA ILE A 231 3.52 -5.81 -10.94
C ILE A 231 3.61 -6.35 -9.51
N LEU A 232 3.74 -7.67 -9.32
CA LEU A 232 4.01 -8.25 -8.00
C LEU A 232 5.47 -7.98 -7.60
N PRO A 233 5.76 -7.75 -6.27
CA PRO A 233 7.10 -7.52 -5.76
C PRO A 233 8.02 -8.76 -5.87
#